data_785127f95d0e55824a7d8a32c8634e75
#
_entry.id   785127f95d0e55824a7d8a32c8634e75
#
_cell.length_a   1.000
_cell.length_b   1.000
_cell.length_c   1.000
_cell.angle_alpha   90.00
_cell.angle_beta   90.00
_cell.angle_gamma   90.00
#
_symmetry.space_group_name_H-M   'P 1'
#
loop_
_entity.id
_entity.type
_entity.pdbx_description
1 polymer ?
#
loop_
_entity_poly.entity_id
_entity_poly.type
_entity_poly.pdbx_seq_one_letter_code
_entity_poly.pdbx_strand_id
1 'polypeptide(L)'
;SKDGLSGSSRNFHAWARKHKIANGATARKILLNSWEGVYFDINQEGMDQMMSDIQSMGGELFVMDDGWFGDKYPRNKDNSSLGDWMVDARKLPRGIEGLIADANKHGIKFGIWIEPEMANTTSELYEKHPEWVLKAPNREIVLGRGGTQVVLDLSNPEVQDFIFGIVDNLMTTYPEIDYIKWDANMSILNHGSQYLPSDQQSHMYIEYHEGFKKVCERIRAKYPDLTLQACASGGGRANYGVMPYFDEFWVSDNTDALQRIYMQWGTSYFFPAIAMASHISAAPNHQTFRVIPLKYRIDVAMSGRLGMEIQPKNMTEEEKTLCRKAIADYKTIRPVVQFGDIYRLVSPYDRLGVASLMYTSPEKDKAVFYWWKTEHFVNQH
;
A
#
# COMPACT_ATOMS: atom_id res chain seq x y z
N SER A 1 -30.50 8.34 0.38
CA SER A 1 -30.68 7.64 -0.92
C SER A 1 -31.95 6.78 -0.86
N LYS A 2 -32.70 6.70 -1.98
CA LYS A 2 -33.88 5.80 -2.06
C LYS A 2 -33.49 4.33 -1.87
N ASP A 3 -32.22 3.98 -2.17
CA ASP A 3 -31.67 2.63 -2.08
C ASP A 3 -30.91 2.38 -0.76
N GLY A 4 -31.17 3.16 0.27
CA GLY A 4 -30.53 3.02 1.59
C GLY A 4 -29.02 3.20 1.56
N LEU A 5 -28.30 2.45 2.44
CA LEU A 5 -26.83 2.54 2.55
C LEU A 5 -26.10 2.13 1.26
N SER A 6 -26.60 1.14 0.54
CA SER A 6 -25.99 0.72 -0.74
C SER A 6 -26.04 1.82 -1.78
N GLY A 7 -27.17 2.53 -1.92
CA GLY A 7 -27.27 3.67 -2.82
C GLY A 7 -26.38 4.84 -2.38
N SER A 8 -26.27 5.10 -1.09
CA SER A 8 -25.33 6.11 -0.56
C SER A 8 -23.88 5.76 -0.89
N SER A 9 -23.46 4.50 -0.71
CA SER A 9 -22.12 4.04 -1.08
C SER A 9 -21.84 4.24 -2.58
N ARG A 10 -22.76 3.83 -3.47
CA ARG A 10 -22.57 3.97 -4.91
C ARG A 10 -22.40 5.44 -5.32
N ASN A 11 -23.22 6.33 -4.77
CA ASN A 11 -23.10 7.77 -5.02
C ASN A 11 -21.75 8.31 -4.52
N PHE A 12 -21.33 7.86 -3.34
CA PHE A 12 -20.03 8.23 -2.76
C PHE A 12 -18.86 7.74 -3.63
N HIS A 13 -18.93 6.50 -4.08
CA HIS A 13 -17.90 5.91 -4.96
C HIS A 13 -17.78 6.63 -6.29
N ALA A 14 -18.89 6.96 -6.92
CA ALA A 14 -18.90 7.72 -8.18
C ALA A 14 -18.31 9.12 -8.00
N TRP A 15 -18.72 9.82 -6.94
CA TRP A 15 -18.18 11.12 -6.57
C TRP A 15 -16.68 11.03 -6.26
N ALA A 16 -16.25 10.02 -5.48
CA ALA A 16 -14.88 9.85 -5.09
C ALA A 16 -13.97 9.63 -6.30
N ARG A 17 -14.33 8.70 -7.20
CA ARG A 17 -13.58 8.46 -8.44
C ARG A 17 -13.45 9.72 -9.30
N LYS A 18 -14.50 10.53 -9.37
CA LYS A 18 -14.53 11.71 -10.22
C LYS A 18 -13.80 12.91 -9.62
N HIS A 19 -13.80 13.07 -8.29
CA HIS A 19 -13.45 14.34 -7.66
C HIS A 19 -12.41 14.23 -6.53
N LYS A 20 -12.11 13.03 -6.02
CA LYS A 20 -11.31 12.88 -4.80
C LYS A 20 -10.20 11.85 -4.87
N ILE A 21 -10.25 10.88 -5.74
CA ILE A 21 -9.18 9.89 -5.88
C ILE A 21 -8.28 10.33 -7.04
N ALA A 22 -6.99 10.45 -6.79
CA ALA A 22 -6.03 10.73 -7.85
C ALA A 22 -6.16 9.70 -8.96
N ASN A 23 -6.16 10.15 -10.21
CA ASN A 23 -6.32 9.28 -11.37
C ASN A 23 -7.50 8.27 -11.26
N GLY A 24 -8.62 8.70 -10.66
CA GLY A 24 -9.76 7.84 -10.36
C GLY A 24 -10.46 7.20 -11.57
N ALA A 25 -10.11 7.62 -12.80
CA ALA A 25 -10.57 7.04 -14.06
C ALA A 25 -9.56 6.06 -14.70
N THR A 26 -8.35 5.91 -14.11
CA THR A 26 -7.28 5.05 -14.65
C THR A 26 -7.28 3.70 -13.97
N ALA A 27 -7.40 2.62 -14.72
CA ALA A 27 -7.37 1.27 -14.17
C ALA A 27 -6.04 0.97 -13.47
N ARG A 28 -6.10 0.34 -12.30
CA ARG A 28 -4.91 -0.06 -11.54
C ARG A 28 -4.32 -1.35 -12.08
N LYS A 29 -2.99 -1.42 -12.11
CA LYS A 29 -2.22 -2.58 -12.56
C LYS A 29 -2.26 -3.72 -11.53
N ILE A 30 -2.15 -4.95 -12.01
CA ILE A 30 -1.98 -6.13 -11.15
C ILE A 30 -0.51 -6.21 -10.77
N LEU A 31 -0.22 -6.11 -9.48
CA LEU A 31 1.15 -6.06 -8.98
C LEU A 31 1.54 -7.29 -8.15
N LEU A 32 2.85 -7.51 -8.04
CA LEU A 32 3.47 -8.30 -6.98
C LEU A 32 4.28 -7.35 -6.09
N ASN A 33 3.98 -7.34 -4.79
CA ASN A 33 4.77 -6.66 -3.77
C ASN A 33 5.72 -7.66 -3.11
N SER A 34 6.97 -7.28 -2.86
CA SER A 34 8.00 -8.18 -2.33
C SER A 34 7.89 -8.42 -0.83
N TRP A 35 7.12 -7.61 -0.06
CA TRP A 35 7.19 -7.61 1.42
C TRP A 35 6.98 -9.00 2.04
N GLU A 36 5.80 -9.60 1.94
CA GLU A 36 5.56 -10.92 2.51
C GLU A 36 6.31 -12.06 1.79
N GLY A 37 6.92 -11.74 0.65
CA GLY A 37 7.75 -12.69 -0.09
C GLY A 37 9.15 -12.85 0.48
N VAL A 38 9.79 -11.74 0.88
CA VAL A 38 11.21 -11.71 1.26
C VAL A 38 11.51 -10.81 2.46
N TYR A 39 10.56 -9.99 2.91
CA TYR A 39 10.77 -8.96 3.93
C TYR A 39 12.01 -8.09 3.60
N PHE A 40 12.95 -7.94 4.52
CA PHE A 40 14.19 -7.17 4.35
C PHE A 40 15.28 -7.89 3.52
N ASP A 41 15.04 -9.13 3.09
CA ASP A 41 16.01 -9.91 2.30
C ASP A 41 15.94 -9.53 0.81
N ILE A 42 16.12 -8.25 0.55
CA ILE A 42 16.20 -7.68 -0.79
C ILE A 42 17.56 -8.01 -1.39
N ASN A 43 17.58 -8.55 -2.60
CA ASN A 43 18.80 -8.73 -3.41
C ASN A 43 18.48 -8.72 -4.90
N GLN A 44 19.48 -8.40 -5.72
CA GLN A 44 19.30 -8.17 -7.16
C GLN A 44 18.69 -9.37 -7.90
N GLU A 45 19.21 -10.59 -7.66
CA GLU A 45 18.75 -11.81 -8.33
C GLU A 45 17.33 -12.20 -7.88
N GLY A 46 17.05 -12.08 -6.59
CA GLY A 46 15.74 -12.39 -6.04
C GLY A 46 14.65 -11.49 -6.58
N MET A 47 14.96 -10.20 -6.75
CA MET A 47 14.01 -9.23 -7.34
C MET A 47 13.77 -9.51 -8.83
N ASP A 48 14.83 -9.81 -9.62
CA ASP A 48 14.69 -10.20 -11.04
C ASP A 48 13.85 -11.48 -11.18
N GLN A 49 14.10 -12.49 -10.32
CA GLN A 49 13.31 -13.72 -10.33
C GLN A 49 11.84 -13.47 -10.01
N MET A 50 11.54 -12.64 -9.01
CA MET A 50 10.14 -12.29 -8.67
C MET A 50 9.47 -11.53 -9.81
N MET A 51 10.19 -10.66 -10.53
CA MET A 51 9.69 -9.98 -11.72
C MET A 51 9.38 -10.95 -12.86
N SER A 52 10.26 -11.91 -13.11
CA SER A 52 10.04 -12.99 -14.08
C SER A 52 8.81 -13.83 -13.72
N ASP A 53 8.69 -14.21 -12.46
CA ASP A 53 7.58 -15.05 -11.99
C ASP A 53 6.23 -14.34 -12.13
N ILE A 54 6.11 -13.08 -11.69
CA ILE A 54 4.84 -12.34 -11.81
C ILE A 54 4.47 -12.08 -13.28
N GLN A 55 5.45 -11.80 -14.12
CA GLN A 55 5.23 -11.65 -15.56
C GLN A 55 4.70 -12.95 -16.17
N SER A 56 5.29 -14.10 -15.82
CA SER A 56 4.86 -15.42 -16.31
C SER A 56 3.42 -15.76 -15.92
N MET A 57 2.94 -15.19 -14.81
CA MET A 57 1.55 -15.30 -14.37
C MET A 57 0.63 -14.25 -14.98
N GLY A 58 1.17 -13.28 -15.73
CA GLY A 58 0.42 -12.23 -16.39
C GLY A 58 0.26 -10.94 -15.58
N GLY A 59 1.02 -10.76 -14.49
CA GLY A 59 1.07 -9.50 -13.76
C GLY A 59 1.69 -8.37 -14.58
N GLU A 60 1.52 -7.15 -14.10
CA GLU A 60 1.80 -5.93 -14.86
C GLU A 60 2.82 -5.00 -14.18
N LEU A 61 3.07 -5.20 -12.89
CA LEU A 61 3.90 -4.33 -12.06
C LEU A 61 4.58 -5.15 -10.96
N PHE A 62 5.83 -4.86 -10.69
CA PHE A 62 6.54 -5.34 -9.51
C PHE A 62 6.87 -4.17 -8.58
N VAL A 63 6.63 -4.32 -7.28
CA VAL A 63 6.93 -3.30 -6.27
C VAL A 63 7.95 -3.85 -5.29
N MET A 64 9.16 -3.28 -5.30
CA MET A 64 10.18 -3.54 -4.30
C MET A 64 9.81 -2.81 -3.00
N ASP A 65 9.55 -3.56 -1.94
CA ASP A 65 9.16 -3.04 -0.63
C ASP A 65 10.38 -2.66 0.23
N ASP A 66 10.20 -2.50 1.54
CA ASP A 66 11.23 -2.08 2.50
C ASP A 66 12.48 -2.99 2.47
N GLY A 67 13.64 -2.39 2.70
CA GLY A 67 14.92 -3.13 2.83
C GLY A 67 15.97 -2.81 1.77
N TRP A 68 15.72 -1.94 0.80
CA TRP A 68 16.60 -1.68 -0.34
C TRP A 68 17.69 -0.62 -0.08
N PHE A 69 17.60 0.13 1.01
CA PHE A 69 18.39 1.33 1.27
C PHE A 69 19.29 1.22 2.52
N GLY A 70 20.15 2.22 2.72
CA GLY A 70 21.01 2.38 3.87
C GLY A 70 22.44 1.92 3.62
N ASP A 71 23.40 2.86 3.55
CA ASP A 71 24.81 2.56 3.35
C ASP A 71 25.55 2.36 4.68
N LYS A 72 25.64 3.39 5.51
CA LYS A 72 26.30 3.34 6.82
C LYS A 72 25.63 2.33 7.77
N TYR A 73 24.32 2.37 7.80
CA TYR A 73 23.45 1.48 8.58
C TYR A 73 22.58 0.65 7.63
N PRO A 74 22.87 -0.63 7.37
CA PRO A 74 22.06 -1.44 6.46
C PRO A 74 20.63 -1.65 6.94
N ARG A 75 19.66 -1.48 6.04
CA ARG A 75 18.24 -1.76 6.31
C ARG A 75 17.95 -3.28 6.26
N ASN A 76 18.47 -4.02 7.23
CA ASN A 76 18.25 -5.46 7.37
C ASN A 76 17.15 -5.80 8.38
N LYS A 77 16.68 -4.81 9.12
CA LYS A 77 15.65 -4.89 10.15
C LYS A 77 14.96 -3.54 10.28
N ASP A 78 13.86 -3.50 11.01
CA ASP A 78 13.07 -2.30 11.24
C ASP A 78 13.68 -1.29 12.26
N ASN A 79 14.95 -1.41 12.59
CA ASN A 79 15.58 -0.65 13.67
C ASN A 79 16.72 0.27 13.21
N SER A 80 16.94 0.40 11.91
CA SER A 80 18.03 1.24 11.37
C SER A 80 17.69 1.79 9.98
N SER A 81 18.41 2.83 9.58
CA SER A 81 18.46 3.43 8.24
C SER A 81 17.21 4.16 7.76
N LEU A 82 16.07 4.04 8.43
CA LEU A 82 14.90 4.79 7.98
C LEU A 82 15.23 6.29 8.02
N GLY A 83 15.10 6.95 6.86
CA GLY A 83 15.60 8.30 6.61
C GLY A 83 16.79 8.38 5.63
N ASP A 84 17.54 7.29 5.46
CA ASP A 84 18.74 7.23 4.64
C ASP A 84 18.44 6.57 3.28
N TRP A 85 17.88 7.33 2.36
CA TRP A 85 17.32 6.84 1.09
C TRP A 85 18.38 6.57 0.00
N MET A 86 19.55 6.08 0.40
CA MET A 86 20.61 5.65 -0.52
C MET A 86 20.54 4.14 -0.75
N VAL A 87 20.68 3.73 -2.00
CA VAL A 87 20.67 2.30 -2.38
C VAL A 87 21.79 1.54 -1.65
N ASP A 88 21.46 0.43 -1.02
CA ASP A 88 22.48 -0.49 -0.49
C ASP A 88 23.11 -1.29 -1.64
N ALA A 89 24.30 -0.87 -2.07
CA ALA A 89 25.04 -1.51 -3.17
C ALA A 89 25.44 -2.97 -2.89
N ARG A 90 25.42 -3.40 -1.62
CA ARG A 90 25.69 -4.81 -1.25
C ARG A 90 24.51 -5.69 -1.63
N LYS A 91 23.29 -5.17 -1.53
CA LYS A 91 22.05 -5.85 -1.92
C LYS A 91 21.74 -5.70 -3.40
N LEU A 92 21.99 -4.51 -3.92
CA LEU A 92 21.64 -4.11 -5.28
C LEU A 92 22.91 -3.61 -6.01
N PRO A 93 23.83 -4.51 -6.39
CA PRO A 93 25.09 -4.11 -7.02
C PRO A 93 24.92 -3.45 -8.40
N ARG A 94 23.78 -3.64 -9.07
CA ARG A 94 23.43 -2.96 -10.32
C ARG A 94 22.49 -1.75 -10.09
N GLY A 95 22.28 -1.35 -8.83
CA GLY A 95 21.40 -0.25 -8.47
C GLY A 95 19.91 -0.51 -8.78
N ILE A 96 19.10 0.53 -8.61
CA ILE A 96 17.68 0.55 -9.02
C ILE A 96 17.56 0.53 -10.55
N GLU A 97 18.48 1.18 -11.26
CA GLU A 97 18.54 1.14 -12.72
C GLU A 97 18.67 -0.27 -13.27
N GLY A 98 19.40 -1.14 -12.58
CA GLY A 98 19.49 -2.56 -12.94
C GLY A 98 18.15 -3.29 -12.78
N LEU A 99 17.39 -2.99 -11.73
CA LEU A 99 16.03 -3.56 -11.53
C LEU A 99 15.02 -3.03 -12.54
N ILE A 100 15.12 -1.75 -12.90
CA ILE A 100 14.27 -1.16 -13.96
C ILE A 100 14.57 -1.82 -15.30
N ALA A 101 15.85 -2.05 -15.61
CA ALA A 101 16.23 -2.76 -16.83
C ALA A 101 15.68 -4.20 -16.84
N ASP A 102 15.72 -4.89 -15.70
CA ASP A 102 15.13 -6.23 -15.56
C ASP A 102 13.60 -6.19 -15.74
N ALA A 103 12.89 -5.23 -15.13
CA ALA A 103 11.45 -5.04 -15.32
C ALA A 103 11.10 -4.80 -16.80
N ASN A 104 11.84 -3.94 -17.48
CA ASN A 104 11.68 -3.66 -18.90
C ASN A 104 11.92 -4.91 -19.77
N LYS A 105 12.94 -5.70 -19.47
CA LYS A 105 13.23 -6.98 -20.13
C LYS A 105 12.05 -7.95 -19.98
N HIS A 106 11.41 -7.96 -18.82
CA HIS A 106 10.21 -8.79 -18.57
C HIS A 106 8.91 -8.14 -19.09
N GLY A 107 8.94 -6.89 -19.58
CA GLY A 107 7.77 -6.18 -20.11
C GLY A 107 6.75 -5.80 -19.04
N ILE A 108 7.19 -5.59 -17.80
CA ILE A 108 6.37 -5.11 -16.68
C ILE A 108 6.88 -3.76 -16.16
N LYS A 109 6.06 -3.10 -15.34
CA LYS A 109 6.44 -1.85 -14.67
C LYS A 109 7.16 -2.12 -13.35
N PHE A 110 7.92 -1.10 -12.88
CA PHE A 110 8.64 -1.14 -11.62
C PHE A 110 8.08 -0.09 -10.65
N GLY A 111 7.98 -0.46 -9.38
CA GLY A 111 7.61 0.42 -8.27
C GLY A 111 8.50 0.22 -7.07
N ILE A 112 8.44 1.17 -6.14
CA ILE A 112 9.31 1.21 -4.96
C ILE A 112 8.54 1.66 -3.72
N TRP A 113 8.95 1.18 -2.55
CA TRP A 113 8.44 1.58 -1.24
C TRP A 113 9.31 2.68 -0.62
N ILE A 114 8.66 3.63 0.03
CA ILE A 114 9.29 4.62 0.90
C ILE A 114 8.43 4.86 2.16
N GLU A 115 9.07 5.28 3.26
CA GLU A 115 8.43 5.77 4.49
C GLU A 115 9.06 7.10 4.89
N PRO A 116 8.77 8.18 4.14
CA PRO A 116 9.59 9.39 4.18
C PRO A 116 9.29 10.33 5.36
N GLU A 117 8.22 10.08 6.11
CA GLU A 117 7.80 10.89 7.27
C GLU A 117 8.44 10.41 8.58
N MET A 118 9.17 9.30 8.57
CA MET A 118 9.77 8.67 9.74
C MET A 118 11.28 8.52 9.56
N ALA A 119 11.98 8.40 10.70
CA ALA A 119 13.39 8.05 10.73
C ALA A 119 13.68 7.09 11.89
N ASN A 120 14.75 6.29 11.77
CA ASN A 120 15.30 5.58 12.91
C ASN A 120 16.30 6.48 13.65
N THR A 121 16.43 6.31 14.96
CA THR A 121 17.51 6.95 15.74
C THR A 121 18.90 6.44 15.33
N THR A 122 18.96 5.24 14.72
CA THR A 122 20.16 4.71 14.07
C THR A 122 20.05 4.97 12.56
N SER A 123 20.28 6.22 12.15
CA SER A 123 20.35 6.66 10.77
C SER A 123 21.27 7.87 10.63
N GLU A 124 21.84 8.07 9.46
CA GLU A 124 22.63 9.26 9.17
C GLU A 124 21.77 10.53 9.20
N LEU A 125 20.48 10.42 8.81
CA LEU A 125 19.54 11.54 8.91
C LEU A 125 19.41 12.03 10.35
N TYR A 126 19.16 11.12 11.29
CA TYR A 126 18.99 11.49 12.70
C TYR A 126 20.30 12.02 13.32
N GLU A 127 21.47 11.49 12.91
CA GLU A 127 22.76 12.03 13.34
C GLU A 127 22.99 13.47 12.89
N LYS A 128 22.55 13.81 11.65
CA LYS A 128 22.75 15.14 11.06
C LYS A 128 21.68 16.14 11.47
N HIS A 129 20.46 15.69 11.68
CA HIS A 129 19.27 16.52 11.90
C HIS A 129 18.38 16.01 13.05
N PRO A 130 18.92 15.88 14.28
CA PRO A 130 18.10 15.47 15.43
C PRO A 130 17.01 16.49 15.78
N GLU A 131 17.15 17.74 15.32
CA GLU A 131 16.17 18.82 15.47
C GLU A 131 14.95 18.68 14.51
N TRP A 132 15.01 17.82 13.50
CA TRP A 132 13.92 17.64 12.54
C TRP A 132 12.81 16.70 13.03
N VAL A 133 12.93 16.14 14.21
CA VAL A 133 11.94 15.23 14.76
C VAL A 133 10.92 15.94 15.65
N LEU A 134 9.70 15.44 15.66
CA LEU A 134 8.70 15.86 16.62
C LEU A 134 9.17 15.51 18.03
N LYS A 135 9.28 16.52 18.88
CA LYS A 135 9.69 16.41 20.28
C LYS A 135 9.08 17.54 21.10
N ALA A 136 8.45 17.19 22.20
CA ALA A 136 7.96 18.20 23.12
C ALA A 136 9.14 18.89 23.83
N PRO A 137 9.14 20.24 23.96
CA PRO A 137 10.16 20.94 24.71
C PRO A 137 10.31 20.39 26.13
N ASN A 138 11.55 20.28 26.61
CA ASN A 138 11.89 19.81 27.97
C ASN A 138 11.35 18.41 28.34
N ARG A 139 11.11 17.56 27.36
CA ARG A 139 10.73 16.15 27.58
C ARG A 139 11.67 15.22 26.83
N GLU A 140 11.89 14.04 27.38
CA GLU A 140 12.57 12.98 26.67
C GLU A 140 11.73 12.54 25.49
N ILE A 141 12.40 12.16 24.40
CA ILE A 141 11.73 11.66 23.20
C ILE A 141 11.17 10.27 23.46
N VAL A 142 9.91 10.07 23.07
CA VAL A 142 9.27 8.75 23.08
C VAL A 142 9.51 8.09 21.73
N LEU A 143 10.17 6.95 21.74
CA LEU A 143 10.47 6.17 20.54
C LEU A 143 9.38 5.14 20.27
N GLY A 144 8.97 5.02 19.03
CA GLY A 144 8.03 4.01 18.54
C GLY A 144 8.70 2.77 17.95
N ARG A 145 7.90 1.84 17.48
CA ARG A 145 8.36 0.63 16.74
C ARG A 145 9.55 -0.06 17.40
N GLY A 146 9.33 -0.58 18.61
CA GLY A 146 10.41 -1.28 19.35
C GLY A 146 11.49 -0.37 19.92
N GLY A 147 11.22 0.93 20.07
CA GLY A 147 12.15 1.89 20.67
C GLY A 147 13.21 2.42 19.71
N THR A 148 12.94 2.47 18.42
CA THR A 148 13.94 2.86 17.40
C THR A 148 13.48 3.95 16.44
N GLN A 149 12.18 4.25 16.36
CA GLN A 149 11.62 5.10 15.33
C GLN A 149 11.08 6.41 15.87
N VAL A 150 11.22 7.47 15.08
CA VAL A 150 10.75 8.84 15.33
C VAL A 150 9.97 9.36 14.13
N VAL A 151 9.12 10.37 14.35
CA VAL A 151 8.37 11.08 13.31
C VAL A 151 9.06 12.39 13.00
N LEU A 152 9.28 12.68 11.72
CA LEU A 152 9.83 13.95 11.25
C LEU A 152 8.78 15.07 11.37
N ASP A 153 9.23 16.28 11.68
CA ASP A 153 8.36 17.44 11.89
C ASP A 153 8.00 18.15 10.59
N LEU A 154 6.90 17.75 9.99
CA LEU A 154 6.38 18.36 8.74
C LEU A 154 5.87 19.80 8.91
N SER A 155 5.80 20.36 10.13
CA SER A 155 5.59 21.79 10.30
C SER A 155 6.83 22.60 9.85
N ASN A 156 8.02 21.96 9.81
CA ASN A 156 9.26 22.56 9.36
C ASN A 156 9.41 22.53 7.83
N PRO A 157 9.55 23.67 7.14
CA PRO A 157 9.75 23.72 5.69
C PRO A 157 10.99 22.95 5.18
N GLU A 158 12.08 22.87 5.97
CA GLU A 158 13.26 22.10 5.59
C GLU A 158 12.96 20.60 5.52
N VAL A 159 12.13 20.09 6.44
CA VAL A 159 11.64 18.71 6.43
C VAL A 159 10.71 18.47 5.25
N GLN A 160 9.84 19.45 4.91
CA GLN A 160 9.00 19.37 3.71
C GLN A 160 9.85 19.28 2.45
N ASP A 161 10.92 20.09 2.35
CA ASP A 161 11.85 20.07 1.20
C ASP A 161 12.62 18.75 1.13
N PHE A 162 13.07 18.22 2.28
CA PHE A 162 13.71 16.91 2.36
C PHE A 162 12.80 15.80 1.84
N ILE A 163 11.55 15.71 2.33
CA ILE A 163 10.60 14.67 1.93
C ILE A 163 10.22 14.79 0.44
N PHE A 164 9.98 16.01 -0.04
CA PHE A 164 9.78 16.23 -1.48
C PHE A 164 11.01 15.78 -2.27
N GLY A 165 12.21 16.11 -1.79
CA GLY A 165 13.49 15.76 -2.40
C GLY A 165 13.70 14.26 -2.55
N ILE A 166 13.20 13.42 -1.63
CA ILE A 166 13.25 11.95 -1.74
C ILE A 166 12.53 11.50 -3.02
N VAL A 167 11.28 11.91 -3.19
CA VAL A 167 10.47 11.54 -4.37
C VAL A 167 11.06 12.17 -5.62
N ASP A 168 11.44 13.44 -5.56
CA ASP A 168 12.01 14.18 -6.68
C ASP A 168 13.31 13.55 -7.20
N ASN A 169 14.19 13.13 -6.29
CA ASN A 169 15.44 12.45 -6.65
C ASN A 169 15.17 11.07 -7.26
N LEU A 170 14.26 10.28 -6.70
CA LEU A 170 13.87 8.99 -7.28
C LEU A 170 13.34 9.16 -8.70
N MET A 171 12.41 10.11 -8.91
CA MET A 171 11.77 10.30 -10.20
C MET A 171 12.67 10.98 -11.24
N THR A 172 13.61 11.84 -10.84
CA THR A 172 14.56 12.47 -11.77
C THR A 172 15.69 11.52 -12.14
N THR A 173 16.16 10.70 -11.20
CA THR A 173 17.21 9.70 -11.45
C THR A 173 16.65 8.48 -12.19
N TYR A 174 15.44 8.06 -11.84
CA TYR A 174 14.80 6.85 -12.35
C TYR A 174 13.38 7.16 -12.88
N PRO A 175 13.26 7.88 -14.01
CA PRO A 175 11.96 8.35 -14.52
C PRO A 175 11.01 7.23 -14.96
N GLU A 176 11.48 6.00 -15.02
CA GLU A 176 10.67 4.81 -15.35
C GLU A 176 10.00 4.17 -14.14
N ILE A 177 10.20 4.70 -12.92
CA ILE A 177 9.41 4.31 -11.75
C ILE A 177 7.95 4.69 -12.01
N ASP A 178 7.08 3.69 -12.02
CA ASP A 178 5.64 3.84 -12.32
C ASP A 178 4.77 3.95 -11.05
N TYR A 179 5.34 3.55 -9.90
CA TYR A 179 4.58 3.37 -8.67
C TYR A 179 5.44 3.61 -7.43
N ILE A 180 4.89 4.33 -6.47
CA ILE A 180 5.48 4.48 -5.13
C ILE A 180 4.45 4.06 -4.07
N LYS A 181 4.83 3.08 -3.23
CA LYS A 181 4.13 2.79 -1.97
C LYS A 181 4.69 3.71 -0.90
N TRP A 182 3.88 4.65 -0.44
CA TRP A 182 4.24 5.60 0.61
C TRP A 182 3.65 5.14 1.93
N ASP A 183 4.52 4.75 2.84
CA ASP A 183 4.14 4.24 4.16
C ASP A 183 4.31 5.29 5.27
N ALA A 184 3.68 5.03 6.43
CA ALA A 184 3.78 5.82 7.65
C ALA A 184 3.40 4.95 8.85
N ASN A 185 4.37 4.19 9.37
CA ASN A 185 4.10 3.09 10.30
C ASN A 185 4.15 3.49 11.78
N MET A 186 4.37 4.76 12.09
CA MET A 186 4.42 5.25 13.46
C MET A 186 3.38 6.33 13.70
N SER A 187 2.62 6.19 14.78
CA SER A 187 1.77 7.27 15.29
C SER A 187 2.62 8.39 15.92
N ILE A 188 2.12 9.62 15.88
CA ILE A 188 2.76 10.74 16.59
C ILE A 188 2.63 10.52 18.10
N LEU A 189 3.74 10.16 18.76
CA LEU A 189 3.83 9.96 20.21
C LEU A 189 4.37 11.19 20.94
N ASN A 190 5.08 12.07 20.23
CA ASN A 190 5.68 13.28 20.77
C ASN A 190 4.84 14.49 20.36
N HIS A 191 4.12 15.08 21.30
CA HIS A 191 3.18 16.18 21.06
C HIS A 191 3.87 17.54 21.18
N GLY A 192 4.82 17.81 20.30
CA GLY A 192 5.55 19.07 20.24
C GLY A 192 6.43 19.15 19.00
N SER A 193 6.72 20.37 18.59
CA SER A 193 7.60 20.70 17.47
C SER A 193 8.83 21.43 17.97
N GLN A 194 10.01 21.05 17.47
CA GLN A 194 11.25 21.81 17.75
C GLN A 194 11.37 23.06 16.85
N TYR A 195 10.54 23.14 15.82
CA TYR A 195 10.49 24.26 14.87
C TYR A 195 9.47 25.34 15.27
N LEU A 196 8.26 24.95 15.69
CA LEU A 196 7.21 25.90 16.02
C LEU A 196 7.54 26.70 17.29
N PRO A 197 7.26 28.02 17.31
CA PRO A 197 7.39 28.82 18.49
C PRO A 197 6.42 28.37 19.61
N SER A 198 6.70 28.78 20.84
CA SER A 198 6.00 28.30 22.04
C SER A 198 4.50 28.58 22.04
N ASP A 199 4.07 29.68 21.45
CA ASP A 199 2.66 30.09 21.31
C ASP A 199 1.91 29.34 20.19
N GLN A 200 2.63 28.61 19.33
CA GLN A 200 2.06 27.82 18.25
C GLN A 200 2.11 26.31 18.50
N GLN A 201 2.66 25.85 19.60
CA GLN A 201 2.78 24.40 19.88
C GLN A 201 1.43 23.67 19.88
N SER A 202 0.34 24.32 20.27
CA SER A 202 -1.02 23.75 20.19
C SER A 202 -1.52 23.53 18.77
N HIS A 203 -0.90 24.14 17.77
CA HIS A 203 -1.24 23.99 16.35
C HIS A 203 -0.43 22.90 15.65
N MET A 204 0.48 22.22 16.33
CA MET A 204 1.42 21.25 15.75
C MET A 204 0.74 20.25 14.78
N TYR A 205 -0.40 19.67 15.17
CA TYR A 205 -1.11 18.72 14.30
C TYR A 205 -1.64 19.36 13.03
N ILE A 206 -2.13 20.58 13.10
CA ILE A 206 -2.64 21.34 11.96
C ILE A 206 -1.47 21.66 11.02
N GLU A 207 -0.39 22.21 11.57
CA GLU A 207 0.81 22.56 10.79
C GLU A 207 1.49 21.35 10.18
N TYR A 208 1.52 20.20 10.89
CA TYR A 208 1.98 18.93 10.33
C TYR A 208 1.19 18.52 9.09
N HIS A 209 -0.16 18.56 9.19
CA HIS A 209 -1.03 18.20 8.07
C HIS A 209 -0.94 19.18 6.90
N GLU A 210 -0.83 20.47 7.17
CA GLU A 210 -0.60 21.48 6.11
C GLU A 210 0.76 21.28 5.44
N GLY A 211 1.80 20.91 6.18
CA GLY A 211 3.10 20.54 5.63
C GLY A 211 3.03 19.29 4.75
N PHE A 212 2.39 18.24 5.24
CA PHE A 212 2.14 17.01 4.45
C PHE A 212 1.39 17.31 3.15
N LYS A 213 0.33 18.10 3.23
CA LYS A 213 -0.45 18.52 2.06
C LYS A 213 0.42 19.26 1.04
N LYS A 214 1.24 20.24 1.48
CA LYS A 214 2.15 21.00 0.60
C LYS A 214 3.13 20.08 -0.12
N VAL A 215 3.70 19.10 0.56
CA VAL A 215 4.60 18.10 -0.05
C VAL A 215 3.85 17.30 -1.13
N CYS A 216 2.67 16.77 -0.79
CA CYS A 216 1.86 15.99 -1.74
C CYS A 216 1.42 16.82 -2.96
N GLU A 217 1.01 18.08 -2.77
CA GLU A 217 0.65 19.00 -3.85
C GLU A 217 1.83 19.26 -4.79
N ARG A 218 3.03 19.47 -4.25
CA ARG A 218 4.27 19.63 -5.04
C ARG A 218 4.57 18.38 -5.86
N ILE A 219 4.44 17.19 -5.26
CA ILE A 219 4.68 15.92 -5.96
C ILE A 219 3.66 15.76 -7.10
N ARG A 220 2.38 15.97 -6.84
CA ARG A 220 1.34 15.84 -7.87
C ARG A 220 1.45 16.86 -8.99
N ALA A 221 1.88 18.08 -8.69
CA ALA A 221 2.12 19.11 -9.70
C ALA A 221 3.27 18.73 -10.65
N LYS A 222 4.32 18.08 -10.13
CA LYS A 222 5.50 17.70 -10.93
C LYS A 222 5.35 16.32 -11.58
N TYR A 223 4.69 15.37 -10.91
CA TYR A 223 4.55 13.97 -11.32
C TYR A 223 3.07 13.54 -11.32
N PRO A 224 2.22 14.11 -12.18
CA PRO A 224 0.78 13.85 -12.16
C PRO A 224 0.40 12.40 -12.46
N ASP A 225 1.20 11.71 -13.28
CA ASP A 225 0.94 10.35 -13.74
C ASP A 225 1.55 9.26 -12.84
N LEU A 226 2.34 9.64 -11.84
CA LEU A 226 2.93 8.70 -10.87
C LEU A 226 1.83 8.06 -10.03
N THR A 227 1.77 6.75 -10.00
CA THR A 227 0.83 6.04 -9.11
C THR A 227 1.37 6.06 -7.68
N LEU A 228 0.59 6.63 -6.75
CA LEU A 228 0.91 6.65 -5.33
C LEU A 228 -0.09 5.79 -4.54
N GLN A 229 0.43 4.84 -3.76
CA GLN A 229 -0.37 4.10 -2.78
C GLN A 229 -0.11 4.66 -1.37
N ALA A 230 -1.18 5.01 -0.67
CA ALA A 230 -1.10 5.35 0.75
C ALA A 230 -1.06 4.08 1.61
N CYS A 231 -0.08 4.00 2.50
CA CYS A 231 -0.02 3.03 3.57
C CYS A 231 0.26 3.75 4.90
N ALA A 232 -0.27 3.24 5.98
CA ALA A 232 0.02 3.66 7.35
C ALA A 232 -0.30 2.48 8.28
N SER A 233 0.57 1.47 8.29
CA SER A 233 0.29 0.14 8.84
C SER A 233 -1.05 -0.39 8.29
N GLY A 234 -1.19 -0.37 6.98
CA GLY A 234 -2.46 -0.54 6.29
C GLY A 234 -3.21 0.78 6.07
N GLY A 235 -4.53 0.77 6.28
CA GLY A 235 -5.42 1.89 6.01
C GLY A 235 -5.51 2.95 7.12
N GLY A 236 -4.52 3.08 7.99
CA GLY A 236 -4.58 3.93 9.18
C GLY A 236 -4.86 5.41 8.91
N ARG A 237 -4.56 5.91 7.69
CA ARG A 237 -4.92 7.27 7.27
C ARG A 237 -5.72 7.35 5.98
N ALA A 238 -6.41 6.27 5.61
CA ALA A 238 -7.30 6.28 4.47
C ALA A 238 -8.52 7.19 4.73
N ASN A 239 -8.52 8.36 4.12
CA ASN A 239 -9.60 9.35 4.22
C ASN A 239 -9.61 10.26 2.98
N TYR A 240 -10.70 10.98 2.76
CA TYR A 240 -10.84 11.87 1.60
C TYR A 240 -10.07 13.19 1.68
N GLY A 241 -9.34 13.46 2.76
CA GLY A 241 -8.32 14.51 2.82
C GLY A 241 -7.01 14.10 2.16
N VAL A 242 -6.69 12.79 2.20
CA VAL A 242 -5.45 12.21 1.65
C VAL A 242 -5.65 11.74 0.20
N MET A 243 -6.79 11.15 -0.14
CA MET A 243 -7.05 10.56 -1.45
C MET A 243 -6.91 11.49 -2.67
N PRO A 244 -7.00 12.85 -2.57
CA PRO A 244 -6.64 13.72 -3.68
C PRO A 244 -5.19 13.59 -4.15
N TYR A 245 -4.31 13.06 -3.29
CA TYR A 245 -2.89 12.88 -3.57
C TYR A 245 -2.50 11.42 -3.85
N PHE A 246 -3.38 10.45 -3.52
CA PHE A 246 -3.11 9.03 -3.67
C PHE A 246 -4.12 8.34 -4.58
N ASP A 247 -3.62 7.44 -5.40
CA ASP A 247 -4.43 6.68 -6.36
C ASP A 247 -5.19 5.55 -5.69
N GLU A 248 -4.62 4.99 -4.64
CA GLU A 248 -5.14 3.87 -3.88
C GLU A 248 -4.54 3.82 -2.48
N PHE A 249 -5.03 2.93 -1.65
CA PHE A 249 -4.44 2.67 -0.33
C PHE A 249 -4.38 1.16 -0.01
N TRP A 250 -3.43 0.80 0.85
CA TRP A 250 -3.35 -0.52 1.44
C TRP A 250 -4.41 -0.65 2.53
N VAL A 251 -5.35 -1.60 2.38
CA VAL A 251 -6.49 -1.70 3.30
C VAL A 251 -6.06 -2.13 4.70
N SER A 252 -5.16 -3.10 4.79
CA SER A 252 -4.64 -3.63 6.06
C SER A 252 -3.40 -4.48 5.82
N ASP A 253 -2.45 -4.42 6.75
CA ASP A 253 -1.30 -5.34 6.80
C ASP A 253 -1.72 -6.77 7.18
N ASN A 254 -2.94 -6.95 7.69
CA ASN A 254 -3.50 -8.28 7.84
C ASN A 254 -4.03 -8.79 6.50
N THR A 255 -3.30 -9.69 5.88
CA THR A 255 -3.59 -10.29 4.58
C THR A 255 -4.36 -11.62 4.67
N ASP A 256 -4.74 -12.06 5.87
CA ASP A 256 -5.59 -13.24 6.04
C ASP A 256 -6.90 -13.08 5.26
N ALA A 257 -7.16 -13.97 4.31
CA ALA A 257 -8.28 -13.81 3.38
C ALA A 257 -9.65 -13.80 4.07
N LEU A 258 -9.81 -14.56 5.16
CA LEU A 258 -11.06 -14.54 5.91
C LEU A 258 -11.26 -13.21 6.63
N GLN A 259 -10.21 -12.64 7.23
CA GLN A 259 -10.27 -11.32 7.86
C GLN A 259 -10.48 -10.20 6.82
N ARG A 260 -9.87 -10.35 5.65
CA ARG A 260 -10.02 -9.37 4.55
C ARG A 260 -11.45 -9.27 4.02
N ILE A 261 -12.27 -10.31 4.09
CA ILE A 261 -13.69 -10.20 3.76
C ILE A 261 -14.36 -9.14 4.64
N TYR A 262 -14.13 -9.16 5.94
CA TYR A 262 -14.70 -8.20 6.90
C TYR A 262 -14.15 -6.79 6.67
N MET A 263 -12.83 -6.67 6.51
CA MET A 263 -12.15 -5.39 6.32
C MET A 263 -12.58 -4.73 5.01
N GLN A 264 -12.54 -5.46 3.90
CA GLN A 264 -12.92 -4.93 2.59
C GLN A 264 -14.42 -4.62 2.53
N TRP A 265 -15.26 -5.41 3.17
CA TRP A 265 -16.67 -5.11 3.32
C TRP A 265 -16.89 -3.76 4.02
N GLY A 266 -16.31 -3.57 5.20
CA GLY A 266 -16.41 -2.32 5.98
C GLY A 266 -15.89 -1.13 5.20
N THR A 267 -14.71 -1.26 4.60
CA THR A 267 -14.08 -0.22 3.78
C THR A 267 -14.95 0.17 2.57
N SER A 268 -15.63 -0.80 1.96
CA SER A 268 -16.48 -0.58 0.78
C SER A 268 -17.71 0.31 1.04
N TYR A 269 -18.03 0.64 2.30
CA TYR A 269 -19.09 1.62 2.56
C TYR A 269 -18.73 3.00 2.02
N PHE A 270 -17.46 3.37 2.08
CA PHE A 270 -16.99 4.69 1.71
C PHE A 270 -16.06 4.71 0.49
N PHE A 271 -15.28 3.63 0.26
CA PHE A 271 -14.26 3.61 -0.78
C PHE A 271 -14.58 2.63 -1.90
N PRO A 272 -14.43 3.04 -3.19
CA PRO A 272 -14.59 2.14 -4.33
C PRO A 272 -13.43 1.14 -4.44
N ALA A 273 -13.70 -0.01 -5.08
CA ALA A 273 -12.73 -1.09 -5.22
C ALA A 273 -11.41 -0.67 -5.90
N ILE A 274 -11.45 0.32 -6.80
CA ILE A 274 -10.24 0.86 -7.45
C ILE A 274 -9.23 1.43 -6.45
N ALA A 275 -9.69 1.93 -5.30
CA ALA A 275 -8.83 2.49 -4.26
C ALA A 275 -8.39 1.45 -3.22
N MET A 276 -8.99 0.27 -3.18
CA MET A 276 -8.76 -0.75 -2.14
C MET A 276 -7.81 -1.84 -2.64
N ALA A 277 -6.53 -1.73 -2.31
CA ALA A 277 -5.55 -2.77 -2.65
C ALA A 277 -5.85 -4.08 -1.89
N SER A 278 -5.87 -5.18 -2.63
CA SER A 278 -6.17 -6.51 -2.12
C SER A 278 -5.25 -7.56 -2.74
N HIS A 279 -4.48 -8.25 -1.92
CA HIS A 279 -3.41 -9.13 -2.38
C HIS A 279 -3.69 -10.61 -2.06
N ILE A 280 -3.27 -11.48 -2.97
CA ILE A 280 -3.12 -12.92 -2.72
C ILE A 280 -1.85 -13.07 -1.88
N SER A 281 -1.98 -13.56 -0.65
CA SER A 281 -0.88 -13.75 0.30
C SER A 281 -0.50 -15.23 0.46
N ALA A 282 0.57 -15.49 1.21
CA ALA A 282 1.04 -16.83 1.51
C ALA A 282 0.07 -17.60 2.45
N ALA A 283 0.22 -18.92 2.50
CA ALA A 283 -0.36 -19.80 3.51
C ALA A 283 0.75 -20.75 4.03
N PRO A 284 0.92 -20.87 5.36
CA PRO A 284 0.17 -20.19 6.42
C PRO A 284 0.30 -18.67 6.35
N ASN A 285 -0.76 -17.94 6.75
CA ASN A 285 -0.72 -16.48 6.84
C ASN A 285 0.27 -16.06 7.94
N HIS A 286 1.09 -15.04 7.70
CA HIS A 286 2.16 -14.63 8.61
C HIS A 286 1.68 -14.04 9.95
N GLN A 287 0.43 -13.52 10.03
CA GLN A 287 -0.13 -12.95 11.25
C GLN A 287 -1.05 -13.92 11.99
N THR A 288 -1.94 -14.58 11.27
CA THR A 288 -2.97 -15.44 11.87
C THR A 288 -2.59 -16.91 11.91
N PHE A 289 -1.51 -17.30 11.18
CA PHE A 289 -1.06 -18.68 10.98
C PHE A 289 -2.10 -19.61 10.36
N ARG A 290 -3.18 -19.02 9.81
CA ARG A 290 -4.26 -19.78 9.19
C ARG A 290 -3.85 -20.28 7.82
N VAL A 291 -4.17 -21.53 7.53
CA VAL A 291 -3.98 -22.14 6.21
C VAL A 291 -5.31 -22.07 5.46
N ILE A 292 -5.37 -21.17 4.48
CA ILE A 292 -6.56 -20.98 3.62
C ILE A 292 -6.20 -21.44 2.20
N PRO A 293 -7.05 -22.24 1.54
CA PRO A 293 -6.81 -22.69 0.17
C PRO A 293 -6.55 -21.51 -0.79
N LEU A 294 -5.64 -21.70 -1.74
CA LEU A 294 -5.24 -20.66 -2.69
C LEU A 294 -6.44 -20.08 -3.47
N LYS A 295 -7.35 -20.94 -3.92
CA LYS A 295 -8.57 -20.50 -4.64
C LYS A 295 -9.39 -19.50 -3.82
N TYR A 296 -9.54 -19.74 -2.52
CA TYR A 296 -10.26 -18.83 -1.62
C TYR A 296 -9.53 -17.48 -1.47
N ARG A 297 -8.20 -17.51 -1.29
CA ARG A 297 -7.36 -16.30 -1.22
C ARG A 297 -7.46 -15.46 -2.49
N ILE A 298 -7.46 -16.13 -3.65
CA ILE A 298 -7.67 -15.51 -4.96
C ILE A 298 -9.04 -14.81 -5.03
N ASP A 299 -10.12 -15.51 -4.69
CA ASP A 299 -11.48 -14.96 -4.82
C ASP A 299 -11.70 -13.73 -3.92
N VAL A 300 -11.09 -13.72 -2.74
CA VAL A 300 -11.14 -12.55 -1.87
C VAL A 300 -10.32 -11.39 -2.46
N ALA A 301 -9.11 -11.66 -2.95
CA ALA A 301 -8.26 -10.63 -3.53
C ALA A 301 -8.87 -10.00 -4.79
N MET A 302 -9.56 -10.79 -5.62
CA MET A 302 -10.23 -10.32 -6.84
C MET A 302 -11.41 -9.38 -6.58
N SER A 303 -11.92 -9.29 -5.34
CA SER A 303 -13.02 -8.38 -4.99
C SER A 303 -12.59 -6.93 -4.75
N GLY A 304 -11.29 -6.65 -4.84
CA GLY A 304 -10.68 -5.33 -4.78
C GLY A 304 -9.74 -5.06 -5.95
N ARG A 305 -8.77 -4.18 -5.77
CA ARG A 305 -7.67 -3.99 -6.71
C ARG A 305 -6.66 -5.14 -6.51
N LEU A 306 -6.70 -6.09 -7.43
CA LEU A 306 -5.92 -7.32 -7.36
C LEU A 306 -4.40 -7.05 -7.37
N GLY A 307 -3.71 -7.70 -6.46
CA GLY A 307 -2.26 -7.86 -6.43
C GLY A 307 -1.87 -9.17 -5.77
N MET A 308 -0.57 -9.37 -5.60
CA MET A 308 0.03 -10.50 -4.91
C MET A 308 1.08 -10.02 -3.92
N GLU A 309 1.23 -10.74 -2.81
CA GLU A 309 2.23 -10.50 -1.78
C GLU A 309 2.67 -11.86 -1.22
N ILE A 310 3.50 -12.54 -1.98
CA ILE A 310 3.92 -13.92 -1.77
C ILE A 310 5.28 -14.14 -2.44
N GLN A 311 6.04 -15.13 -2.00
CA GLN A 311 7.25 -15.56 -2.70
C GLN A 311 6.91 -16.62 -3.78
N PRO A 312 6.93 -16.26 -5.08
CA PRO A 312 6.47 -17.17 -6.13
C PRO A 312 7.32 -18.44 -6.28
N LYS A 313 8.61 -18.39 -5.92
CA LYS A 313 9.47 -19.59 -5.97
C LYS A 313 9.01 -20.72 -5.03
N ASN A 314 8.21 -20.38 -4.01
CA ASN A 314 7.66 -21.35 -3.05
C ASN A 314 6.32 -21.94 -3.52
N MET A 315 5.77 -21.47 -4.65
CA MET A 315 4.52 -21.97 -5.22
C MET A 315 4.78 -23.18 -6.13
N THR A 316 3.86 -24.13 -6.12
CA THR A 316 3.87 -25.22 -7.09
C THR A 316 3.46 -24.73 -8.48
N GLU A 317 3.73 -25.51 -9.52
CA GLU A 317 3.31 -25.15 -10.89
C GLU A 317 1.78 -25.15 -11.07
N GLU A 318 1.06 -25.98 -10.31
CA GLU A 318 -0.41 -25.97 -10.24
C GLU A 318 -0.91 -24.65 -9.63
N GLU A 319 -0.29 -24.19 -8.55
CA GLU A 319 -0.62 -22.91 -7.90
C GLU A 319 -0.32 -21.72 -8.82
N LYS A 320 0.84 -21.71 -9.50
CA LYS A 320 1.17 -20.68 -10.49
C LYS A 320 0.19 -20.71 -11.67
N THR A 321 -0.23 -21.88 -12.11
CA THR A 321 -1.22 -22.03 -13.18
C THR A 321 -2.59 -21.50 -12.74
N LEU A 322 -3.00 -21.76 -11.51
CA LEU A 322 -4.24 -21.21 -10.95
C LEU A 322 -4.19 -19.69 -10.87
N CYS A 323 -3.06 -19.11 -10.41
CA CYS A 323 -2.87 -17.66 -10.37
C CYS A 323 -2.87 -17.04 -11.75
N ARG A 324 -2.21 -17.69 -12.75
CA ARG A 324 -2.21 -17.23 -14.16
C ARG A 324 -3.63 -17.13 -14.69
N LYS A 325 -4.45 -18.18 -14.46
CA LYS A 325 -5.85 -18.17 -14.85
C LYS A 325 -6.62 -17.05 -14.14
N ALA A 326 -6.45 -16.90 -12.84
CA ALA A 326 -7.13 -15.87 -12.05
C ALA A 326 -6.77 -14.45 -12.51
N ILE A 327 -5.50 -14.20 -12.83
CA ILE A 327 -5.04 -12.90 -13.35
C ILE A 327 -5.67 -12.63 -14.74
N ALA A 328 -5.72 -13.64 -15.61
CA ALA A 328 -6.38 -13.51 -16.92
C ALA A 328 -7.88 -13.23 -16.76
N ASP A 329 -8.57 -13.97 -15.89
CA ASP A 329 -9.99 -13.75 -15.58
C ASP A 329 -10.20 -12.33 -14.97
N TYR A 330 -9.34 -11.90 -14.03
CA TYR A 330 -9.43 -10.55 -13.45
C TYR A 330 -9.28 -9.45 -14.49
N LYS A 331 -8.38 -9.58 -15.45
CA LYS A 331 -8.22 -8.60 -16.54
C LYS A 331 -9.53 -8.40 -17.31
N THR A 332 -10.35 -9.43 -17.46
CA THR A 332 -11.65 -9.33 -18.15
C THR A 332 -12.73 -8.67 -17.28
N ILE A 333 -12.71 -8.92 -15.97
CA ILE A 333 -13.69 -8.36 -15.02
C ILE A 333 -13.23 -7.05 -14.36
N ARG A 334 -11.96 -6.68 -14.49
CA ARG A 334 -11.36 -5.47 -13.89
C ARG A 334 -12.19 -4.19 -14.10
N PRO A 335 -12.71 -3.91 -15.32
CA PRO A 335 -13.54 -2.72 -15.51
C PRO A 335 -14.81 -2.73 -14.65
N VAL A 336 -15.42 -3.92 -14.46
CA VAL A 336 -16.62 -4.07 -13.64
C VAL A 336 -16.29 -3.92 -12.15
N VAL A 337 -15.19 -4.52 -11.69
CA VAL A 337 -14.78 -4.45 -10.27
C VAL A 337 -14.30 -3.05 -9.90
N GLN A 338 -13.39 -2.45 -10.68
CA GLN A 338 -12.75 -1.18 -10.33
C GLN A 338 -13.67 0.03 -10.54
N PHE A 339 -14.54 0.00 -11.56
CA PHE A 339 -15.36 1.14 -11.95
C PHE A 339 -16.86 0.94 -11.74
N GLY A 340 -17.29 -0.28 -11.46
CA GLY A 340 -18.70 -0.64 -11.33
C GLY A 340 -19.34 -0.21 -10.02
N ASP A 341 -20.63 -0.46 -9.96
CA ASP A 341 -21.46 -0.23 -8.79
C ASP A 341 -21.46 -1.45 -7.87
N ILE A 342 -21.21 -1.26 -6.59
CA ILE A 342 -21.24 -2.33 -5.59
C ILE A 342 -22.64 -2.56 -5.03
N TYR A 343 -23.00 -3.83 -4.88
CA TYR A 343 -24.17 -4.31 -4.16
C TYR A 343 -23.73 -5.30 -3.09
N ARG A 344 -23.85 -4.93 -1.83
CA ARG A 344 -23.60 -5.81 -0.68
C ARG A 344 -24.86 -6.62 -0.42
N LEU A 345 -24.81 -7.94 -0.59
CA LEU A 345 -25.98 -8.82 -0.60
C LEU A 345 -26.15 -9.54 0.73
N VAL A 346 -25.10 -10.19 1.24
CA VAL A 346 -25.11 -10.86 2.54
C VAL A 346 -23.89 -10.38 3.33
N SER A 347 -24.16 -9.75 4.46
CA SER A 347 -23.11 -9.19 5.32
C SER A 347 -22.36 -10.30 6.07
N PRO A 348 -21.01 -10.25 6.12
CA PRO A 348 -20.25 -11.17 6.97
C PRO A 348 -20.55 -10.97 8.46
N TYR A 349 -21.12 -9.84 8.86
CA TYR A 349 -21.48 -9.53 10.25
C TYR A 349 -22.84 -10.10 10.65
N ASP A 350 -23.66 -10.58 9.71
CA ASP A 350 -24.99 -11.17 9.99
C ASP A 350 -24.91 -12.58 10.59
N ARG A 351 -23.68 -13.13 10.74
CA ARG A 351 -23.41 -14.47 11.32
C ARG A 351 -24.16 -15.61 10.65
N LEU A 352 -24.39 -15.48 9.35
CA LEU A 352 -25.02 -16.54 8.53
C LEU A 352 -23.99 -17.55 8.00
N GLY A 353 -22.72 -17.44 8.42
CA GLY A 353 -21.62 -18.28 7.95
C GLY A 353 -21.23 -18.06 6.50
N VAL A 354 -21.76 -17.02 5.87
CA VAL A 354 -21.49 -16.66 4.47
C VAL A 354 -21.44 -15.13 4.31
N ALA A 355 -20.76 -14.68 3.26
CA ALA A 355 -20.79 -13.30 2.80
C ALA A 355 -20.91 -13.26 1.28
N SER A 356 -21.60 -12.25 0.74
CA SER A 356 -21.68 -12.08 -0.70
C SER A 356 -21.85 -10.64 -1.10
N LEU A 357 -21.20 -10.27 -2.21
CA LEU A 357 -21.34 -8.98 -2.86
C LEU A 357 -21.32 -9.13 -4.39
N MET A 358 -21.77 -8.11 -5.08
CA MET A 358 -21.78 -8.07 -6.54
C MET A 358 -21.33 -6.69 -7.01
N TYR A 359 -20.53 -6.67 -8.06
CA TYR A 359 -20.29 -5.47 -8.86
C TYR A 359 -21.05 -5.56 -10.17
N THR A 360 -21.61 -4.45 -10.64
CA THR A 360 -22.19 -4.35 -11.97
C THR A 360 -21.50 -3.27 -12.77
N SER A 361 -21.36 -3.46 -14.08
CA SER A 361 -20.94 -2.38 -14.99
C SER A 361 -21.83 -1.14 -14.84
N PRO A 362 -21.35 0.05 -15.20
CA PRO A 362 -22.20 1.26 -15.25
C PRO A 362 -23.44 1.07 -16.11
N GLU A 363 -23.31 0.36 -17.22
CA GLU A 363 -24.39 0.07 -18.20
C GLU A 363 -25.36 -1.02 -17.72
N LYS A 364 -25.02 -1.74 -16.61
CA LYS A 364 -25.82 -2.84 -16.06
C LYS A 364 -25.95 -4.07 -16.96
N ASP A 365 -25.08 -4.22 -17.95
CA ASP A 365 -25.05 -5.37 -18.88
C ASP A 365 -24.12 -6.48 -18.43
N LYS A 366 -23.23 -6.22 -17.47
CA LYS A 366 -22.27 -7.16 -16.88
C LYS A 366 -22.32 -7.12 -15.37
N ALA A 367 -22.12 -8.28 -14.74
CA ALA A 367 -22.01 -8.39 -13.29
C ALA A 367 -20.94 -9.40 -12.88
N VAL A 368 -20.30 -9.13 -11.75
CA VAL A 368 -19.38 -10.07 -11.09
C VAL A 368 -19.92 -10.31 -9.69
N PHE A 369 -20.22 -11.55 -9.40
CA PHE A 369 -20.78 -11.98 -8.12
C PHE A 369 -19.73 -12.72 -7.32
N TYR A 370 -19.57 -12.36 -6.04
CA TYR A 370 -18.72 -13.02 -5.07
C TYR A 370 -19.55 -13.61 -3.97
N TRP A 371 -19.20 -14.86 -3.61
CA TRP A 371 -19.77 -15.57 -2.49
C TRP A 371 -18.67 -16.32 -1.74
N TRP A 372 -18.61 -16.14 -0.42
CA TRP A 372 -17.62 -16.78 0.43
C TRP A 372 -18.30 -17.45 1.63
N LYS A 373 -17.81 -18.63 1.98
CA LYS A 373 -18.14 -19.28 3.24
C LYS A 373 -17.22 -18.71 4.32
N THR A 374 -17.78 -18.13 5.39
CA THR A 374 -17.02 -17.47 6.47
C THR A 374 -16.89 -18.33 7.72
N GLU A 375 -17.65 -19.43 7.81
CA GLU A 375 -17.63 -20.37 8.94
C GLU A 375 -17.62 -21.81 8.43
N HIS A 376 -16.99 -22.70 9.21
CA HIS A 376 -17.15 -24.14 9.04
C HIS A 376 -18.23 -24.64 9.97
N PHE A 377 -19.37 -25.02 9.44
CA PHE A 377 -20.35 -25.77 10.20
C PHE A 377 -19.86 -27.22 10.27
N VAL A 378 -19.46 -27.65 11.44
CA VAL A 378 -19.32 -29.09 11.73
C VAL A 378 -20.71 -29.63 11.89
N ASN A 379 -21.17 -30.48 10.97
CA ASN A 379 -22.39 -31.24 11.20
C ASN A 379 -22.18 -32.09 12.46
N GLN A 380 -22.82 -31.71 13.56
CA GLN A 380 -23.00 -32.62 14.70
C GLN A 380 -24.01 -33.68 14.24
N HIS A 381 -23.52 -34.87 13.96
CA HIS A 381 -24.33 -36.06 13.84
C HIS A 381 -24.63 -36.62 15.22
#